data_f1558bffab4399a48defa3d19f374fe6
#
_entry.id   f1558bffab4399a48defa3d19f374fe6
#
_cell.length_a   1.000
_cell.length_b   1.000
_cell.length_c   1.000
_cell.angle_alpha   90.00
_cell.angle_beta   90.00
_cell.angle_gamma   90.00
#
_symmetry.space_group_name_H-M   'P 1'
#
loop_
_entity.id
_entity.type
_entity.pdbx_description
1 polymer ?
#
loop_
_entity_poly.entity_id
_entity_poly.type
_entity_poly.pdbx_seq_one_letter_code
_entity_poly.pdbx_strand_id
1 'polypeptide(L)'
;MTAQFIPPAKPILGDDERKAVDEVIASGMVAQGPQVHAFEDEFSSQVVDGVHCVAVNSGTSALHIGLLASGIGEGDEVIVPSFTFAATGNSVALSGAKPVFADVDPVTFTLDPASIEASITDKTAAIMPVHLYGLPANMAEIVAIATKHGLKIFEDCAQAHAASIDGKHVGTFGTFGAFSFYPTKNMTSGEGGM
;
A
#
# COMPACT_ATOMS: atom_id res chain seq x y z
N MET A 1 -10.92 -26.43 -31.01
CA MET A 1 -10.06 -26.25 -29.83
C MET A 1 -10.73 -25.23 -28.95
N THR A 2 -11.21 -25.62 -27.77
CA THR A 2 -11.73 -24.66 -26.79
C THR A 2 -10.56 -23.88 -26.21
N ALA A 3 -10.56 -22.58 -26.38
CA ALA A 3 -9.53 -21.71 -25.80
C ALA A 3 -9.55 -21.90 -24.26
N GLN A 4 -8.42 -22.27 -23.70
CA GLN A 4 -8.29 -22.38 -22.26
C GLN A 4 -8.31 -20.98 -21.66
N PHE A 5 -9.21 -20.70 -20.73
CA PHE A 5 -9.24 -19.44 -19.99
C PHE A 5 -7.99 -19.33 -19.13
N ILE A 6 -7.26 -18.22 -19.29
CA ILE A 6 -6.09 -17.88 -18.45
C ILE A 6 -6.55 -16.79 -17.46
N PRO A 7 -6.66 -17.10 -16.15
CA PRO A 7 -7.05 -16.10 -15.16
C PRO A 7 -5.93 -15.07 -14.95
N PRO A 8 -6.26 -13.83 -14.54
CA PRO A 8 -5.27 -12.77 -14.27
C PRO A 8 -4.35 -13.09 -13.10
N ALA A 9 -4.78 -13.96 -12.18
CA ALA A 9 -3.99 -14.47 -11.07
C ALA A 9 -4.45 -15.87 -10.71
N LYS A 10 -3.53 -16.65 -10.15
CA LYS A 10 -3.80 -17.98 -9.60
C LYS A 10 -2.94 -18.15 -8.34
N PRO A 11 -3.49 -17.90 -7.15
CA PRO A 11 -2.79 -18.15 -5.89
C PRO A 11 -2.31 -19.60 -5.79
N ILE A 12 -1.12 -19.78 -5.26
CA ILE A 12 -0.56 -21.10 -4.97
C ILE A 12 -0.91 -21.42 -3.51
N LEU A 13 -1.90 -22.26 -3.32
CA LEU A 13 -2.38 -22.69 -2.00
C LEU A 13 -2.30 -24.22 -1.93
N GLY A 14 -1.69 -24.71 -0.88
CA GLY A 14 -1.43 -26.15 -0.67
C GLY A 14 -2.04 -26.72 0.60
N ASP A 15 -1.45 -27.77 1.09
CA ASP A 15 -1.90 -28.47 2.30
C ASP A 15 -1.47 -27.73 3.56
N ASP A 16 -0.37 -26.96 3.51
CA ASP A 16 0.10 -26.17 4.65
C ASP A 16 -0.89 -25.05 4.99
N GLU A 17 -1.37 -24.32 3.98
CA GLU A 17 -2.39 -23.27 4.18
C GLU A 17 -3.71 -23.85 4.67
N ARG A 18 -4.14 -25.01 4.10
CA ARG A 18 -5.36 -25.70 4.54
C ARG A 18 -5.28 -26.11 6.00
N LYS A 19 -4.14 -26.67 6.42
CA LYS A 19 -3.92 -27.11 7.80
C LYS A 19 -3.92 -25.91 8.75
N ALA A 20 -3.25 -24.81 8.39
CA ALA A 20 -3.21 -23.61 9.20
C ALA A 20 -4.61 -22.99 9.39
N VAL A 21 -5.44 -22.97 8.34
CA VAL A 21 -6.83 -22.51 8.42
C VAL A 21 -7.68 -23.44 9.28
N ASP A 22 -7.52 -24.77 9.15
CA ASP A 22 -8.25 -25.77 9.94
C ASP A 22 -7.93 -25.63 11.43
N GLU A 23 -6.66 -25.41 11.78
CA GLU A 23 -6.22 -25.16 13.16
C GLU A 23 -6.86 -23.89 13.75
N VAL A 24 -6.98 -22.81 12.97
CA VAL A 24 -7.66 -21.59 13.42
C VAL A 24 -9.14 -21.85 13.65
N ILE A 25 -9.82 -22.55 12.75
CA ILE A 25 -11.23 -22.90 12.90
C ILE A 25 -11.43 -23.78 14.13
N ALA A 26 -10.59 -24.79 14.31
CA ALA A 26 -10.65 -25.70 15.47
C ALA A 26 -10.41 -24.99 16.81
N SER A 27 -9.60 -23.93 16.82
CA SER A 27 -9.35 -23.12 18.01
C SER A 27 -10.55 -22.27 18.44
N GLY A 28 -11.50 -22.02 17.53
CA GLY A 28 -12.62 -21.08 17.73
C GLY A 28 -12.23 -19.60 17.68
N MET A 29 -10.94 -19.25 17.53
CA MET A 29 -10.46 -17.85 17.44
C MET A 29 -10.42 -17.40 15.98
N VAL A 30 -11.59 -17.23 15.39
CA VAL A 30 -11.78 -16.93 13.96
C VAL A 30 -11.75 -15.40 13.64
N ALA A 31 -11.58 -14.56 14.64
CA ALA A 31 -11.36 -13.12 14.50
C ALA A 31 -9.89 -12.78 14.79
N GLN A 32 -9.60 -11.51 15.06
CA GLN A 32 -8.25 -11.09 15.41
C GLN A 32 -7.77 -11.83 16.68
N GLY A 33 -6.58 -12.43 16.59
CA GLY A 33 -6.04 -13.29 17.66
C GLY A 33 -4.54 -13.58 17.47
N PRO A 34 -4.00 -14.63 18.10
CA PRO A 34 -2.57 -14.92 18.08
C PRO A 34 -1.95 -15.05 16.68
N GLN A 35 -2.69 -15.59 15.71
CA GLN A 35 -2.18 -15.73 14.33
C GLN A 35 -2.04 -14.38 13.63
N VAL A 36 -2.95 -13.43 13.88
CA VAL A 36 -2.83 -12.07 13.36
C VAL A 36 -1.63 -11.38 13.97
N HIS A 37 -1.43 -11.49 15.28
CA HIS A 37 -0.26 -10.94 15.99
C HIS A 37 1.05 -11.50 15.43
N ALA A 38 1.14 -12.83 15.26
CA ALA A 38 2.32 -13.46 14.69
C ALA A 38 2.59 -12.96 13.26
N PHE A 39 1.55 -12.78 12.45
CA PHE A 39 1.68 -12.24 11.11
C PHE A 39 2.16 -10.78 11.11
N GLU A 40 1.65 -9.94 12.01
CA GLU A 40 2.11 -8.55 12.18
C GLU A 40 3.61 -8.51 12.53
N ASP A 41 4.06 -9.34 13.47
CA ASP A 41 5.46 -9.44 13.89
C ASP A 41 6.37 -9.99 12.78
N GLU A 42 5.95 -11.04 12.07
CA GLU A 42 6.72 -11.61 10.97
C GLU A 42 6.81 -10.64 9.79
N PHE A 43 5.71 -9.99 9.41
CA PHE A 43 5.70 -9.00 8.35
C PHE A 43 6.58 -7.80 8.70
N SER A 44 6.49 -7.32 9.94
CA SER A 44 7.36 -6.26 10.47
C SER A 44 8.83 -6.60 10.30
N SER A 45 9.26 -7.78 10.76
CA SER A 45 10.66 -8.16 10.79
C SER A 45 11.23 -8.55 9.43
N GLN A 46 10.42 -9.13 8.54
CA GLN A 46 10.90 -9.70 7.28
C GLN A 46 10.63 -8.85 6.04
N VAL A 47 9.64 -7.95 6.10
CA VAL A 47 9.16 -7.22 4.92
C VAL A 47 9.33 -5.70 5.03
N VAL A 48 9.32 -5.14 6.25
CA VAL A 48 9.34 -3.68 6.44
C VAL A 48 10.34 -3.22 7.51
N ASP A 49 11.51 -3.84 7.57
CA ASP A 49 12.67 -3.40 8.35
C ASP A 49 12.40 -3.21 9.86
N GLY A 50 11.45 -3.95 10.44
CA GLY A 50 11.08 -3.87 11.85
C GLY A 50 10.10 -2.75 12.19
N VAL A 51 9.51 -2.09 11.20
CA VAL A 51 8.45 -1.09 11.41
C VAL A 51 7.18 -1.78 11.92
N HIS A 52 6.53 -1.16 12.91
CA HIS A 52 5.30 -1.69 13.50
C HIS A 52 4.20 -1.86 12.45
N CYS A 53 3.55 -3.01 12.46
CA CYS A 53 2.51 -3.40 11.53
C CYS A 53 1.17 -3.59 12.22
N VAL A 54 0.09 -3.27 11.52
CA VAL A 54 -1.29 -3.48 12.00
C VAL A 54 -2.11 -4.09 10.86
N ALA A 55 -2.61 -5.29 11.05
CA ALA A 55 -3.43 -5.98 10.08
C ALA A 55 -4.84 -5.39 10.03
N VAL A 56 -5.35 -5.22 8.82
CA VAL A 56 -6.69 -4.71 8.51
C VAL A 56 -7.37 -5.59 7.47
N ASN A 57 -8.65 -5.33 7.18
CA ASN A 57 -9.44 -6.18 6.30
C ASN A 57 -9.18 -5.99 4.79
N SER A 58 -8.47 -4.95 4.38
CA SER A 58 -8.10 -4.71 2.97
C SER A 58 -7.02 -3.64 2.83
N GLY A 59 -6.29 -3.62 1.70
CA GLY A 59 -5.36 -2.54 1.39
C GLY A 59 -6.03 -1.17 1.30
N THR A 60 -7.27 -1.09 0.82
CA THR A 60 -8.06 0.15 0.81
C THR A 60 -8.30 0.68 2.22
N SER A 61 -8.63 -0.22 3.16
CA SER A 61 -8.76 0.14 4.58
C SER A 61 -7.44 0.59 5.19
N ALA A 62 -6.32 -0.05 4.82
CA ALA A 62 -4.99 0.37 5.28
C ALA A 62 -4.70 1.81 4.86
N LEU A 63 -4.92 2.16 3.58
CA LEU A 63 -4.75 3.53 3.07
C LEU A 63 -5.69 4.51 3.80
N HIS A 64 -6.97 4.20 3.89
CA HIS A 64 -7.97 5.08 4.50
C HIS A 64 -7.70 5.33 5.98
N ILE A 65 -7.44 4.27 6.76
CA ILE A 65 -7.15 4.38 8.20
C ILE A 65 -5.83 5.13 8.42
N GLY A 66 -4.80 4.85 7.60
CA GLY A 66 -3.52 5.53 7.67
C GLY A 66 -3.65 7.05 7.42
N LEU A 67 -4.46 7.46 6.44
CA LEU A 67 -4.77 8.87 6.17
C LEU A 67 -5.46 9.53 7.38
N LEU A 68 -6.53 8.92 7.90
CA LEU A 68 -7.25 9.43 9.08
C LEU A 68 -6.36 9.53 10.31
N ALA A 69 -5.58 8.48 10.59
CA ALA A 69 -4.63 8.45 11.72
C ALA A 69 -3.53 9.50 11.59
N SER A 70 -3.20 9.91 10.36
CA SER A 70 -2.24 10.97 10.06
C SER A 70 -2.84 12.37 10.10
N GLY A 71 -4.16 12.50 10.39
CA GLY A 71 -4.86 13.77 10.47
C GLY A 71 -5.21 14.38 9.11
N ILE A 72 -5.26 13.58 8.05
CA ILE A 72 -5.67 14.03 6.70
C ILE A 72 -7.19 14.05 6.61
N GLY A 73 -7.77 15.15 6.15
CA GLY A 73 -9.21 15.33 6.09
C GLY A 73 -9.66 16.53 5.25
N GLU A 74 -10.82 17.07 5.61
CA GLU A 74 -11.43 18.19 4.89
C GLU A 74 -10.51 19.42 4.82
N GLY A 75 -10.33 19.94 3.62
CA GLY A 75 -9.45 21.08 3.33
C GLY A 75 -8.06 20.69 2.85
N ASP A 76 -7.63 19.46 3.09
CA ASP A 76 -6.34 18.96 2.64
C ASP A 76 -6.39 18.47 1.19
N GLU A 77 -5.25 18.56 0.51
CA GLU A 77 -5.00 17.96 -0.79
C GLU A 77 -3.90 16.90 -0.65
N VAL A 78 -4.11 15.74 -1.28
CA VAL A 78 -3.11 14.66 -1.35
C VAL A 78 -2.79 14.37 -2.81
N ILE A 79 -1.51 14.50 -3.19
CA ILE A 79 -1.04 14.22 -4.54
C ILE A 79 -0.94 12.70 -4.73
N VAL A 80 -1.62 12.19 -5.77
CA VAL A 80 -1.68 10.77 -6.13
C VAL A 80 -1.38 10.59 -7.61
N PRO A 81 -0.84 9.43 -8.06
CA PRO A 81 -0.62 9.20 -9.48
C PRO A 81 -1.95 9.10 -10.25
N SER A 82 -1.96 9.60 -11.49
CA SER A 82 -3.10 9.48 -12.41
C SER A 82 -3.29 8.05 -12.93
N PHE A 83 -2.24 7.23 -12.89
CA PHE A 83 -2.26 5.83 -13.29
C PHE A 83 -2.01 4.92 -12.09
N THR A 84 -3.09 4.41 -11.50
CA THR A 84 -3.10 3.50 -10.35
C THR A 84 -4.44 2.79 -10.24
N PHE A 85 -4.55 1.86 -9.30
CA PHE A 85 -5.85 1.30 -8.92
C PHE A 85 -6.68 2.36 -8.18
N ALA A 86 -7.98 2.41 -8.45
CA ALA A 86 -8.86 3.48 -7.93
C ALA A 86 -8.85 3.65 -6.40
N ALA A 87 -8.46 2.61 -5.64
CA ALA A 87 -8.38 2.67 -4.18
C ALA A 87 -7.44 3.78 -3.67
N THR A 88 -6.35 4.08 -4.40
CA THR A 88 -5.41 5.15 -4.03
C THR A 88 -6.13 6.51 -3.93
N GLY A 89 -6.82 6.93 -5.00
CA GLY A 89 -7.59 8.18 -4.98
C GLY A 89 -8.85 8.12 -4.13
N ASN A 90 -9.55 6.98 -4.12
CA ASN A 90 -10.77 6.79 -3.33
C ASN A 90 -10.51 6.86 -1.83
N SER A 91 -9.40 6.33 -1.33
CA SER A 91 -9.04 6.41 0.09
C SER A 91 -8.85 7.86 0.55
N VAL A 92 -8.26 8.70 -0.29
CA VAL A 92 -8.13 10.14 -0.05
C VAL A 92 -9.50 10.80 0.01
N ALA A 93 -10.37 10.53 -0.97
CA ALA A 93 -11.73 11.09 -0.98
C ALA A 93 -12.56 10.62 0.23
N LEU A 94 -12.43 9.36 0.64
CA LEU A 94 -13.10 8.80 1.83
C LEU A 94 -12.61 9.44 3.14
N SER A 95 -11.37 9.92 3.21
CA SER A 95 -10.89 10.66 4.38
C SER A 95 -11.44 12.10 4.47
N GLY A 96 -12.17 12.56 3.45
CA GLY A 96 -12.65 13.94 3.33
C GLY A 96 -11.67 14.89 2.64
N ALA A 97 -10.45 14.44 2.34
CA ALA A 97 -9.46 15.20 1.59
C ALA A 97 -9.71 15.14 0.07
N LYS A 98 -9.06 16.02 -0.66
CA LYS A 98 -9.15 16.08 -2.13
C LYS A 98 -7.96 15.36 -2.77
N PRO A 99 -8.15 14.31 -3.59
CA PRO A 99 -7.08 13.77 -4.40
C PRO A 99 -6.71 14.75 -5.52
N VAL A 100 -5.41 15.02 -5.66
CA VAL A 100 -4.84 15.80 -6.75
C VAL A 100 -4.03 14.85 -7.62
N PHE A 101 -4.47 14.63 -8.85
CA PHE A 101 -3.81 13.70 -9.75
C PHE A 101 -2.61 14.37 -10.42
N ALA A 102 -1.44 13.74 -10.28
CA ALA A 102 -0.23 14.09 -10.98
C ALA A 102 0.13 13.02 -12.00
N ASP A 103 0.84 13.41 -13.05
CA ASP A 103 1.24 12.47 -14.10
C ASP A 103 2.28 11.46 -13.61
N VAL A 104 2.38 10.38 -14.34
CA VAL A 104 3.39 9.33 -14.13
C VAL A 104 4.51 9.44 -15.17
N ASP A 105 5.69 9.00 -14.79
CA ASP A 105 6.79 8.84 -15.73
C ASP A 105 6.43 7.79 -16.79
N PRO A 106 6.60 8.09 -18.11
CA PRO A 106 6.14 7.22 -19.19
C PRO A 106 6.94 5.91 -19.32
N VAL A 107 8.07 5.78 -18.63
CA VAL A 107 8.91 4.58 -18.66
C VAL A 107 8.61 3.68 -17.46
N THR A 108 8.51 4.25 -16.26
CA THR A 108 8.31 3.51 -15.00
C THR A 108 6.85 3.36 -14.62
N PHE A 109 5.97 4.21 -15.14
CA PHE A 109 4.56 4.33 -14.75
C PHE A 109 4.34 4.65 -13.27
N THR A 110 5.40 5.04 -12.55
CA THR A 110 5.31 5.55 -11.18
C THR A 110 5.21 7.07 -11.20
N LEU A 111 4.80 7.66 -10.08
CA LEU A 111 4.57 9.10 -9.94
C LEU A 111 5.80 9.92 -10.37
N ASP A 112 5.62 10.85 -11.32
CA ASP A 112 6.69 11.71 -11.83
C ASP A 112 7.00 12.86 -10.85
N PRO A 113 8.25 12.96 -10.34
CA PRO A 113 8.65 14.04 -9.44
C PRO A 113 8.42 15.45 -9.98
N ALA A 114 8.59 15.67 -11.28
CA ALA A 114 8.34 16.99 -11.89
C ALA A 114 6.84 17.33 -11.86
N SER A 115 5.98 16.34 -12.09
CA SER A 115 4.54 16.51 -12.01
C SER A 115 4.07 16.71 -10.55
N ILE A 116 4.73 16.06 -9.56
CA ILE A 116 4.47 16.34 -8.14
C ILE A 116 4.73 17.82 -7.84
N GLU A 117 5.93 18.30 -8.16
CA GLU A 117 6.33 19.70 -7.86
C GLU A 117 5.37 20.71 -8.49
N ALA A 118 4.91 20.45 -9.73
CA ALA A 118 3.96 21.31 -10.44
C ALA A 118 2.53 21.27 -9.85
N SER A 119 2.20 20.23 -9.08
CA SER A 119 0.87 20.01 -8.50
C SER A 119 0.74 20.53 -7.06
N ILE A 120 1.82 20.98 -6.44
CA ILE A 120 1.82 21.46 -5.05
C ILE A 120 1.08 22.80 -4.96
N THR A 121 0.19 22.90 -3.97
CA THR A 121 -0.53 24.11 -3.57
C THR A 121 -0.32 24.38 -2.08
N ASP A 122 -0.86 25.47 -1.58
CA ASP A 122 -0.88 25.80 -0.15
C ASP A 122 -1.78 24.86 0.69
N LYS A 123 -2.59 24.02 0.04
CA LYS A 123 -3.43 22.99 0.66
C LYS A 123 -2.84 21.60 0.60
N THR A 124 -1.75 21.41 -0.12
CA THR A 124 -1.12 20.09 -0.23
C THR A 124 -0.58 19.66 1.13
N ALA A 125 -1.10 18.57 1.67
CA ALA A 125 -0.69 18.01 2.95
C ALA A 125 0.21 16.77 2.81
N ALA A 126 0.08 16.05 1.69
CA ALA A 126 0.82 14.81 1.49
C ALA A 126 1.00 14.43 0.02
N ILE A 127 1.95 13.53 -0.20
CA ILE A 127 2.18 12.82 -1.47
C ILE A 127 1.95 11.34 -1.20
N MET A 128 1.21 10.64 -2.08
CA MET A 128 0.98 9.20 -1.98
C MET A 128 1.51 8.49 -3.24
N PRO A 129 2.82 8.18 -3.29
CA PRO A 129 3.37 7.36 -4.35
C PRO A 129 2.80 5.93 -4.32
N VAL A 130 2.71 5.32 -5.50
CA VAL A 130 2.34 3.92 -5.68
C VAL A 130 3.53 3.17 -6.25
N HIS A 131 3.92 2.07 -5.61
CA HIS A 131 4.97 1.16 -6.10
C HIS A 131 4.34 0.16 -7.07
N LEU A 132 4.07 0.65 -8.29
CA LEU A 132 3.25 -0.04 -9.26
C LEU A 132 3.93 -1.30 -9.81
N TYR A 133 3.21 -2.42 -9.83
CA TYR A 133 3.70 -3.72 -10.30
C TYR A 133 4.99 -4.21 -9.65
N GLY A 134 5.28 -3.75 -8.44
CA GLY A 134 6.47 -4.10 -7.69
C GLY A 134 7.69 -3.22 -7.98
N LEU A 135 7.56 -2.24 -8.89
CA LEU A 135 8.62 -1.26 -9.14
C LEU A 135 8.49 -0.10 -8.14
N PRO A 136 9.49 0.12 -7.27
CA PRO A 136 9.48 1.27 -6.39
C PRO A 136 9.42 2.59 -7.15
N ALA A 137 8.61 3.55 -6.67
CA ALA A 137 8.64 4.92 -7.15
C ALA A 137 10.01 5.58 -6.86
N ASN A 138 10.32 6.68 -7.52
CA ASN A 138 11.56 7.43 -7.29
C ASN A 138 11.56 8.10 -5.91
N MET A 139 11.70 7.29 -4.85
CA MET A 139 11.59 7.75 -3.47
C MET A 139 12.66 8.77 -3.09
N ALA A 140 13.82 8.74 -3.71
CA ALA A 140 14.88 9.72 -3.43
C ALA A 140 14.41 11.15 -3.76
N GLU A 141 13.84 11.37 -4.94
CA GLU A 141 13.31 12.68 -5.34
C GLU A 141 12.02 13.01 -4.61
N ILE A 142 11.12 12.04 -4.42
CA ILE A 142 9.84 12.24 -3.69
C ILE A 142 10.09 12.69 -2.25
N VAL A 143 11.03 12.05 -1.55
CA VAL A 143 11.42 12.43 -0.18
C VAL A 143 12.05 13.83 -0.16
N ALA A 144 12.88 14.16 -1.15
CA ALA A 144 13.46 15.52 -1.26
C ALA A 144 12.39 16.59 -1.45
N ILE A 145 11.41 16.36 -2.33
CA ILE A 145 10.27 17.26 -2.55
C ILE A 145 9.43 17.40 -1.28
N ALA A 146 9.05 16.27 -0.67
CA ALA A 146 8.25 16.28 0.55
C ALA A 146 8.95 17.05 1.69
N THR A 147 10.26 16.83 1.86
CA THR A 147 11.06 17.54 2.86
C THR A 147 11.11 19.06 2.58
N LYS A 148 11.33 19.45 1.32
CA LYS A 148 11.37 20.87 0.90
C LYS A 148 10.07 21.61 1.22
N HIS A 149 8.93 20.93 1.06
CA HIS A 149 7.60 21.53 1.22
C HIS A 149 6.92 21.18 2.55
N GLY A 150 7.56 20.40 3.42
CA GLY A 150 6.99 19.98 4.71
C GLY A 150 5.80 19.02 4.58
N LEU A 151 5.76 18.20 3.52
CA LEU A 151 4.67 17.28 3.20
C LEU A 151 4.89 15.90 3.83
N LYS A 152 3.80 15.23 4.15
CA LYS A 152 3.82 13.81 4.53
C LYS A 152 3.95 12.92 3.30
N ILE A 153 4.47 11.70 3.49
CA ILE A 153 4.51 10.67 2.45
C ILE A 153 3.72 9.46 2.95
N PHE A 154 2.83 8.95 2.11
CA PHE A 154 2.07 7.73 2.35
C PHE A 154 2.32 6.77 1.19
N GLU A 155 2.86 5.58 1.47
CA GLU A 155 3.26 4.66 0.41
C GLU A 155 2.16 3.64 0.13
N ASP A 156 1.62 3.63 -1.10
CA ASP A 156 0.75 2.54 -1.56
C ASP A 156 1.63 1.39 -2.08
N CYS A 157 1.82 0.41 -1.23
CA CYS A 157 2.63 -0.78 -1.45
C CYS A 157 1.80 -2.01 -1.84
N ALA A 158 0.54 -1.83 -2.24
CA ALA A 158 -0.39 -2.93 -2.52
C ALA A 158 0.09 -3.93 -3.58
N GLN A 159 1.11 -3.59 -4.36
CA GLN A 159 1.68 -4.44 -5.41
C GLN A 159 3.19 -4.68 -5.23
N ALA A 160 3.79 -4.29 -4.10
CA ALA A 160 5.23 -4.21 -3.95
C ALA A 160 5.75 -4.85 -2.65
N HIS A 161 5.15 -5.99 -2.24
CA HIS A 161 5.60 -6.75 -1.08
C HIS A 161 7.07 -7.13 -1.24
N ALA A 162 7.88 -6.86 -0.22
CA ALA A 162 9.32 -7.09 -0.18
C ALA A 162 10.16 -6.35 -1.26
N ALA A 163 9.58 -5.41 -1.99
CA ALA A 163 10.36 -4.55 -2.87
C ALA A 163 11.22 -3.58 -2.04
N SER A 164 12.42 -3.25 -2.55
CA SER A 164 13.35 -2.40 -1.84
C SER A 164 14.18 -1.51 -2.78
N ILE A 165 14.72 -0.42 -2.24
CA ILE A 165 15.67 0.47 -2.89
C ILE A 165 16.90 0.52 -2.01
N ASP A 166 18.05 0.10 -2.53
CA ASP A 166 19.35 0.07 -1.82
C ASP A 166 19.27 -0.64 -0.45
N GLY A 167 18.45 -1.70 -0.38
CA GLY A 167 18.28 -2.51 0.83
C GLY A 167 17.26 -1.96 1.82
N LYS A 168 16.64 -0.80 1.59
CA LYS A 168 15.54 -0.27 2.39
C LYS A 168 14.20 -0.65 1.74
N HIS A 169 13.33 -1.32 2.48
CA HIS A 169 12.04 -1.79 1.95
C HIS A 169 11.05 -0.64 1.73
N VAL A 170 10.22 -0.77 0.67
CA VAL A 170 9.10 0.14 0.45
C VAL A 170 8.08 0.01 1.58
N GLY A 171 7.35 1.09 1.85
CA GLY A 171 6.47 1.19 3.02
C GLY A 171 7.17 1.74 4.27
N THR A 172 8.49 2.02 4.18
CA THR A 172 9.30 2.54 5.29
C THR A 172 9.92 3.91 5.01
N PHE A 173 9.68 4.49 3.84
CA PHE A 173 10.23 5.80 3.47
C PHE A 173 9.41 6.97 4.00
N GLY A 174 8.10 6.76 4.22
CA GLY A 174 7.15 7.78 4.59
C GLY A 174 6.60 7.66 6.02
N THR A 175 5.44 8.26 6.23
CA THR A 175 4.70 8.22 7.49
C THR A 175 4.07 6.86 7.74
N PHE A 176 3.53 6.23 6.69
CA PHE A 176 3.09 4.84 6.69
C PHE A 176 3.18 4.23 5.29
N GLY A 177 3.21 2.89 5.23
CA GLY A 177 3.02 2.10 4.03
C GLY A 177 1.76 1.24 4.15
N ALA A 178 1.02 1.08 3.05
CA ALA A 178 -0.19 0.27 3.01
C ALA A 178 -0.02 -0.90 2.03
N PHE A 179 -0.27 -2.11 2.51
CA PHE A 179 -0.18 -3.35 1.74
C PHE A 179 -1.55 -4.01 1.57
N SER A 180 -1.71 -4.78 0.51
CA SER A 180 -2.93 -5.52 0.21
C SER A 180 -2.64 -7.00 0.09
N PHE A 181 -3.49 -7.85 0.66
CA PHE A 181 -3.40 -9.31 0.58
C PHE A 181 -4.56 -9.91 -0.24
N TYR A 182 -5.10 -9.15 -1.18
CA TYR A 182 -6.10 -9.63 -2.14
C TYR A 182 -5.51 -10.72 -3.05
N PRO A 183 -6.29 -11.69 -3.58
CA PRO A 183 -5.77 -12.84 -4.34
C PRO A 183 -4.91 -12.56 -5.57
N THR A 184 -4.94 -11.34 -6.11
CA THR A 184 -4.07 -10.96 -7.23
C THR A 184 -2.70 -10.43 -6.82
N LYS A 185 -2.45 -10.30 -5.50
CA LYS A 185 -1.22 -9.70 -4.97
C LYS A 185 -0.10 -10.74 -4.81
N ASN A 186 1.12 -10.25 -4.57
CA ASN A 186 2.30 -11.09 -4.36
C ASN A 186 2.18 -12.03 -3.15
N MET A 187 1.46 -11.59 -2.11
CA MET A 187 1.04 -12.38 -0.97
C MET A 187 -0.48 -12.28 -0.84
N THR A 188 -1.15 -13.34 -0.40
CA THR A 188 -2.59 -13.30 -0.22
C THR A 188 -3.04 -14.00 1.05
N SER A 189 -4.05 -13.43 1.69
CA SER A 189 -4.85 -14.06 2.76
C SER A 189 -6.32 -14.24 2.34
N GLY A 190 -6.60 -14.17 1.02
CA GLY A 190 -7.95 -14.08 0.49
C GLY A 190 -8.44 -12.64 0.49
N GLU A 191 -8.73 -12.08 1.64
CA GLU A 191 -8.94 -10.65 1.87
C GLU A 191 -8.03 -10.20 3.02
N GLY A 192 -7.50 -8.99 2.93
CA GLY A 192 -6.63 -8.45 3.97
C GLY A 192 -5.81 -7.25 3.51
N GLY A 193 -5.21 -6.59 4.49
CA GLY A 193 -4.25 -5.49 4.32
C GLY A 193 -3.39 -5.31 5.57
N MET A 194 -2.39 -4.47 5.47
CA MET A 194 -1.46 -4.13 6.53
C MET A 194 -1.15 -2.64 6.47
#